data_161bef8912dbdc5a0a1c0b0e7e08f7ae
#
_entry.id   161bef8912dbdc5a0a1c0b0e7e08f7ae
#
_cell.length_a   1.000
_cell.length_b   1.000
_cell.length_c   1.000
_cell.angle_alpha   90.00
_cell.angle_beta   90.00
_cell.angle_gamma   90.00
#
_symmetry.space_group_name_H-M   'P 1'
#
loop_
_entity.id
_entity.type
_entity.pdbx_description
1 polymer ?
#
loop_
_entity_poly.entity_id
_entity_poly.type
_entity_poly.pdbx_seq_one_letter_code
_entity_poly.pdbx_strand_id
1 'polypeptide(L)'
;KSYLDYGAFTPIQVAATAALNGPQDCVAEIRQRYKERRDVLVESFGQAGWQVPPPPASMFCWAPLPPAFKEAGSMAFAKLALTEAKVAVSPGVGFGEYGEGYVRLGLVENRHRIRQAARNLKSFLASNPEQLLAQAAE
;
A
#
# COMPACT_ATOMS: atom_id res chain seq x y z
N LYS A 1 -14.88 28.82 5.49
CA LYS A 1 -13.42 28.84 5.40
C LYS A 1 -12.84 30.18 5.89
N SER A 2 -13.32 31.31 5.36
CA SER A 2 -12.84 32.64 5.74
C SER A 2 -13.02 33.00 7.23
N TYR A 3 -13.94 32.39 7.94
CA TYR A 3 -14.12 32.54 9.39
C TYR A 3 -13.28 31.59 10.25
N LEU A 4 -12.70 30.53 9.64
CA LEU A 4 -11.95 29.52 10.38
C LEU A 4 -10.45 29.83 10.46
N ASP A 5 -9.89 30.47 9.45
CA ASP A 5 -8.44 30.66 9.33
C ASP A 5 -8.00 32.02 8.78
N TYR A 6 -8.93 32.99 8.67
CA TYR A 6 -8.66 34.34 8.16
C TYR A 6 -7.90 34.40 6.83
N GLY A 7 -7.93 33.27 6.06
CA GLY A 7 -7.21 33.06 4.82
C GLY A 7 -5.90 32.29 5.01
N ALA A 8 -5.43 31.69 3.93
CA ALA A 8 -4.18 30.93 3.95
C ALA A 8 -2.96 31.89 3.93
N PHE A 9 -1.88 31.47 4.55
CA PHE A 9 -0.60 32.20 4.57
C PHE A 9 -0.14 32.54 3.14
N THR A 10 0.07 33.83 2.86
CA THR A 10 0.33 34.35 1.51
C THR A 10 1.47 33.62 0.76
N PRO A 11 2.63 33.31 1.36
CA PRO A 11 3.68 32.56 0.67
C PRO A 11 3.23 31.18 0.17
N ILE A 12 2.34 30.49 0.87
CA ILE A 12 1.78 29.21 0.41
C ILE A 12 0.86 29.43 -0.80
N GLN A 13 0.09 30.52 -0.83
CA GLN A 13 -0.75 30.86 -1.98
C GLN A 13 0.08 31.19 -3.21
N VAL A 14 1.18 31.92 -3.04
CA VAL A 14 2.13 32.22 -4.11
C VAL A 14 2.79 30.93 -4.63
N ALA A 15 3.23 30.05 -3.73
CA ALA A 15 3.81 28.75 -4.10
C ALA A 15 2.79 27.87 -4.87
N ALA A 16 1.53 27.81 -4.40
CA ALA A 16 0.47 27.08 -5.10
C ALA A 16 0.20 27.67 -6.48
N THR A 17 0.16 28.98 -6.62
CA THR A 17 -0.01 29.68 -7.91
C THR A 17 1.14 29.35 -8.86
N ALA A 18 2.38 29.36 -8.38
CA ALA A 18 3.55 29.00 -9.19
C ALA A 18 3.51 27.52 -9.60
N ALA A 19 3.12 26.61 -8.70
CA ALA A 19 2.99 25.20 -8.98
C ALA A 19 1.91 24.89 -10.03
N LEU A 20 0.77 25.60 -9.98
CA LEU A 20 -0.34 25.38 -10.92
C LEU A 20 -0.10 25.97 -12.30
N ASN A 21 0.59 27.12 -12.37
CA ASN A 21 0.83 27.84 -13.64
C ASN A 21 2.21 27.57 -14.26
N GLY A 22 3.12 26.94 -13.51
CA GLY A 22 4.46 26.60 -13.96
C GLY A 22 4.51 25.35 -14.84
N PRO A 23 5.73 24.92 -15.24
CA PRO A 23 5.93 23.71 -16.03
C PRO A 23 5.34 22.46 -15.32
N GLN A 24 4.66 21.61 -16.09
CA GLN A 24 3.98 20.40 -15.56
C GLN A 24 4.74 19.10 -15.86
N ASP A 25 5.96 19.17 -16.39
CA ASP A 25 6.77 17.98 -16.74
C ASP A 25 6.99 17.05 -15.55
N CYS A 26 7.18 17.61 -14.34
CA CYS A 26 7.31 16.86 -13.11
C CYS A 26 6.09 15.97 -12.81
N VAL A 27 4.89 16.39 -13.20
CA VAL A 27 3.67 15.60 -13.00
C VAL A 27 3.70 14.35 -13.89
N ALA A 28 4.13 14.48 -15.15
CA ALA A 28 4.28 13.34 -16.06
C ALA A 28 5.34 12.34 -15.53
N GLU A 29 6.48 12.82 -15.05
CA GLU A 29 7.54 12.00 -14.47
C GLU A 29 7.05 11.25 -13.20
N ILE A 30 6.36 11.94 -12.29
CA ILE A 30 5.82 11.34 -11.08
C ILE A 30 4.78 10.26 -11.42
N ARG A 31 3.86 10.55 -12.34
CA ARG A 31 2.86 9.58 -12.81
C ARG A 31 3.51 8.33 -13.40
N GLN A 32 4.53 8.49 -14.23
CA GLN A 32 5.26 7.38 -14.82
C GLN A 32 5.96 6.54 -13.73
N ARG A 33 6.58 7.18 -12.75
CA ARG A 33 7.23 6.51 -11.62
C ARG A 33 6.25 5.66 -10.80
N TYR A 34 5.06 6.19 -10.49
CA TYR A 34 4.04 5.43 -9.75
C TYR A 34 3.44 4.31 -10.60
N LYS A 35 3.25 4.53 -11.89
CA LYS A 35 2.81 3.48 -12.82
C LYS A 35 3.80 2.31 -12.83
N GLU A 36 5.09 2.57 -12.94
CA GLU A 36 6.13 1.52 -12.92
C GLU A 36 6.15 0.75 -11.60
N ARG A 37 6.02 1.45 -10.47
CA ARG A 37 5.96 0.81 -9.15
C ARG A 37 4.73 -0.08 -9.00
N ARG A 38 3.58 0.40 -9.45
CA ARG A 38 2.33 -0.37 -9.49
C ARG A 38 2.49 -1.64 -10.31
N ASP A 39 2.98 -1.50 -11.53
CA ASP A 39 3.12 -2.62 -12.46
C ASP A 39 4.08 -3.68 -11.88
N VAL A 40 5.21 -3.26 -11.31
CA VAL A 40 6.15 -4.15 -10.62
C VAL A 40 5.53 -4.82 -9.39
N LEU A 41 4.72 -4.08 -8.59
CA LEU A 41 4.05 -4.66 -7.43
C LEU A 41 3.05 -5.73 -7.86
N VAL A 42 2.15 -5.41 -8.77
CA VAL A 42 1.10 -6.33 -9.25
C VAL A 42 1.73 -7.60 -9.83
N GLU A 43 2.74 -7.45 -10.69
CA GLU A 43 3.44 -8.58 -11.30
C GLU A 43 4.15 -9.44 -10.24
N SER A 44 5.00 -8.83 -9.41
CA SER A 44 5.83 -9.58 -8.46
C SER A 44 5.04 -10.22 -7.32
N PHE A 45 3.96 -9.57 -6.86
CA PHE A 45 3.07 -10.16 -5.85
C PHE A 45 2.23 -11.30 -6.44
N GLY A 46 1.76 -11.16 -7.71
CA GLY A 46 1.11 -12.25 -8.44
C GLY A 46 2.01 -13.49 -8.55
N GLN A 47 3.30 -13.31 -8.88
CA GLN A 47 4.30 -14.39 -8.93
C GLN A 47 4.60 -14.99 -7.53
N ALA A 48 4.36 -14.22 -6.46
CA ALA A 48 4.47 -14.70 -5.09
C ALA A 48 3.21 -15.46 -4.60
N GLY A 49 2.15 -15.51 -5.41
CA GLY A 49 0.89 -16.18 -5.07
C GLY A 49 -0.19 -15.26 -4.50
N TRP A 50 0.03 -13.94 -4.50
CA TRP A 50 -0.94 -12.97 -4.02
C TRP A 50 -1.43 -12.05 -5.14
N GLN A 51 -2.65 -12.28 -5.60
CA GLN A 51 -3.28 -11.49 -6.67
C GLN A 51 -3.75 -10.14 -6.12
N VAL A 52 -3.07 -9.07 -6.53
CA VAL A 52 -3.41 -7.69 -6.19
C VAL A 52 -4.04 -7.01 -7.40
N PRO A 53 -5.29 -6.55 -7.33
CA PRO A 53 -5.90 -5.81 -8.42
C PRO A 53 -5.13 -4.52 -8.73
N PRO A 54 -4.82 -4.23 -10.01
CA PRO A 54 -4.12 -3.00 -10.37
C PRO A 54 -5.04 -1.79 -10.15
N PRO A 55 -4.67 -0.83 -9.28
CA PRO A 55 -5.46 0.37 -9.11
C PRO A 55 -5.37 1.25 -10.37
N PRO A 56 -6.49 1.87 -10.81
CA PRO A 56 -6.49 2.77 -11.96
C PRO A 56 -5.75 4.08 -11.70
N ALA A 57 -5.65 4.47 -10.43
CA ALA A 57 -5.01 5.71 -9.98
C ALA A 57 -4.52 5.56 -8.54
N SER A 58 -3.99 6.63 -7.95
CA SER A 58 -3.49 6.71 -6.59
C SER A 58 -2.08 6.12 -6.42
N MET A 59 -1.52 6.38 -5.26
CA MET A 59 -0.25 5.85 -4.77
C MET A 59 -0.43 4.62 -3.87
N PHE A 60 -1.63 4.04 -3.84
CA PHE A 60 -1.99 2.91 -3.01
C PHE A 60 -2.64 1.80 -3.85
N CYS A 61 -2.38 0.55 -3.47
CA CYS A 61 -3.16 -0.60 -3.89
C CYS A 61 -4.03 -1.07 -2.73
N TRP A 62 -5.29 -1.36 -3.02
CA TRP A 62 -6.22 -1.98 -2.09
C TRP A 62 -6.27 -3.46 -2.42
N ALA A 63 -5.65 -4.28 -1.58
CA ALA A 63 -5.42 -5.70 -1.86
C ALA A 63 -6.35 -6.56 -0.99
N PRO A 64 -7.12 -7.48 -1.56
CA PRO A 64 -7.85 -8.46 -0.77
C PRO A 64 -6.85 -9.37 -0.05
N LEU A 65 -7.20 -9.82 1.15
CA LEU A 65 -6.37 -10.79 1.89
C LEU A 65 -6.20 -12.07 1.07
N PRO A 66 -5.02 -12.70 1.12
CA PRO A 66 -4.86 -14.04 0.56
C PRO A 66 -5.89 -15.00 1.17
N PRO A 67 -6.48 -15.93 0.40
CA PRO A 67 -7.57 -16.78 0.88
C PRO A 67 -7.29 -17.50 2.20
N ALA A 68 -6.05 -17.96 2.38
CA ALA A 68 -5.61 -18.66 3.59
C ALA A 68 -5.61 -17.81 4.87
N PHE A 69 -5.63 -16.48 4.76
CA PHE A 69 -5.63 -15.54 5.89
C PHE A 69 -6.95 -14.77 6.04
N LYS A 70 -7.95 -15.10 5.23
CA LYS A 70 -9.21 -14.35 5.20
C LYS A 70 -9.95 -14.39 6.54
N GLU A 71 -10.01 -15.56 7.18
CA GLU A 71 -10.66 -15.75 8.48
C GLU A 71 -9.91 -15.09 9.64
N ALA A 72 -8.60 -14.90 9.49
CA ALA A 72 -7.78 -14.25 10.52
C ALA A 72 -8.01 -12.73 10.61
N GLY A 73 -8.51 -12.13 9.53
CA GLY A 73 -8.76 -10.70 9.45
C GLY A 73 -7.54 -9.87 9.11
N SER A 74 -7.80 -8.62 8.73
CA SER A 74 -6.78 -7.70 8.20
C SER A 74 -5.72 -7.31 9.23
N MET A 75 -6.08 -7.20 10.50
CA MET A 75 -5.15 -6.84 11.57
C MET A 75 -4.14 -7.97 11.85
N ALA A 76 -4.63 -9.22 11.99
CA ALA A 76 -3.76 -10.36 12.22
C ALA A 76 -2.81 -10.60 11.04
N PHE A 77 -3.33 -10.52 9.80
CA PHE A 77 -2.51 -10.59 8.61
C PHE A 77 -1.42 -9.51 8.57
N ALA A 78 -1.76 -8.26 8.88
CA ALA A 78 -0.79 -7.16 8.87
C ALA A 78 0.33 -7.37 9.90
N LYS A 79 0.01 -7.85 11.09
CA LYS A 79 1.01 -8.21 12.12
C LYS A 79 1.92 -9.33 11.64
N LEU A 80 1.37 -10.43 11.11
CA LEU A 80 2.15 -11.56 10.60
C LEU A 80 3.02 -11.17 9.40
N ALA A 81 2.51 -10.38 8.45
CA ALA A 81 3.30 -9.87 7.33
C ALA A 81 4.50 -9.03 7.82
N LEU A 82 4.33 -8.26 8.89
CA LEU A 82 5.41 -7.48 9.49
C LEU A 82 6.42 -8.36 10.21
N THR A 83 5.96 -9.30 11.05
CA THR A 83 6.85 -10.12 11.89
C THR A 83 7.57 -11.19 11.09
N GLU A 84 6.89 -11.89 10.17
CA GLU A 84 7.44 -13.03 9.45
C GLU A 84 8.03 -12.64 8.08
N ALA A 85 7.31 -11.81 7.30
CA ALA A 85 7.77 -11.40 5.98
C ALA A 85 8.60 -10.10 6.00
N LYS A 86 8.65 -9.36 7.12
CA LYS A 86 9.26 -8.02 7.23
C LYS A 86 8.67 -7.02 6.22
N VAL A 87 7.38 -7.15 5.97
CA VAL A 87 6.61 -6.30 5.05
C VAL A 87 5.50 -5.60 5.82
N ALA A 88 5.61 -4.28 5.94
CA ALA A 88 4.59 -3.47 6.57
C ALA A 88 3.45 -3.17 5.60
N VAL A 89 2.22 -3.49 6.00
CA VAL A 89 0.99 -3.15 5.27
C VAL A 89 0.00 -2.50 6.23
N SER A 90 -0.91 -1.68 5.73
CA SER A 90 -1.95 -1.09 6.58
C SER A 90 -3.18 -2.02 6.62
N PRO A 91 -3.64 -2.47 7.80
CA PRO A 91 -4.85 -3.30 7.90
C PRO A 91 -6.07 -2.50 7.44
N GLY A 92 -6.94 -3.14 6.68
CA GLY A 92 -8.10 -2.47 6.09
C GLY A 92 -9.11 -2.00 7.13
N VAL A 93 -9.28 -2.75 8.23
CA VAL A 93 -10.14 -2.34 9.34
C VAL A 93 -9.78 -0.96 9.92
N GLY A 94 -8.53 -0.52 9.80
CA GLY A 94 -8.08 0.81 10.18
C GLY A 94 -8.69 1.96 9.36
N PHE A 95 -9.38 1.64 8.26
CA PHE A 95 -10.08 2.58 7.38
C PHE A 95 -11.62 2.47 7.49
N GLY A 96 -12.10 1.75 8.48
CA GLY A 96 -13.53 1.50 8.72
C GLY A 96 -13.91 0.03 8.54
N GLU A 97 -15.11 -0.33 8.98
CA GLU A 97 -15.60 -1.71 8.99
C GLU A 97 -15.62 -2.37 7.60
N TYR A 98 -15.92 -1.60 6.55
CA TYR A 98 -15.92 -2.08 5.16
C TYR A 98 -14.50 -2.35 4.61
N GLY A 99 -13.47 -1.96 5.35
CA GLY A 99 -12.08 -2.27 5.03
C GLY A 99 -11.64 -3.66 5.47
N GLU A 100 -12.45 -4.37 6.28
CA GLU A 100 -12.10 -5.72 6.72
C GLU A 100 -12.04 -6.68 5.51
N GLY A 101 -11.12 -7.62 5.56
CA GLY A 101 -10.80 -8.51 4.44
C GLY A 101 -9.83 -7.94 3.41
N TYR A 102 -9.31 -6.72 3.65
CA TYR A 102 -8.35 -6.04 2.76
C TYR A 102 -7.16 -5.49 3.54
N VAL A 103 -6.09 -5.19 2.81
CA VAL A 103 -4.97 -4.37 3.29
C VAL A 103 -4.61 -3.32 2.24
N ARG A 104 -4.09 -2.19 2.72
CA ARG A 104 -3.57 -1.12 1.86
C ARG A 104 -2.06 -1.23 1.71
N LEU A 105 -1.59 -1.29 0.47
CA LEU A 105 -0.19 -1.30 0.09
C LEU A 105 0.21 0.07 -0.48
N GLY A 106 1.31 0.65 0.00
CA GLY A 106 1.84 1.92 -0.51
C GLY A 106 2.84 1.69 -1.65
N LEU A 107 2.71 2.46 -2.74
CA LEU A 107 3.65 2.47 -3.87
C LEU A 107 4.83 3.44 -3.64
N VAL A 108 5.22 3.64 -2.39
CA VAL A 108 6.21 4.64 -2.00
C VAL A 108 7.66 4.16 -2.16
N GLU A 109 7.87 2.85 -2.11
CA GLU A 109 9.19 2.24 -2.23
C GLU A 109 9.66 2.09 -3.68
N ASN A 110 10.96 1.93 -3.87
CA ASN A 110 11.57 1.68 -5.17
C ASN A 110 11.32 0.23 -5.65
N ARG A 111 11.49 0.00 -6.97
CA ARG A 111 11.23 -1.30 -7.62
C ARG A 111 12.00 -2.48 -7.01
N HIS A 112 13.22 -2.25 -6.52
CA HIS A 112 14.04 -3.31 -5.91
C HIS A 112 13.47 -3.75 -4.57
N ARG A 113 13.04 -2.79 -3.75
CA ARG A 113 12.39 -3.05 -2.46
C ARG A 113 11.04 -3.74 -2.64
N ILE A 114 10.25 -3.33 -3.64
CA ILE A 114 8.98 -4.00 -3.96
C ILE A 114 9.21 -5.47 -4.32
N ARG A 115 10.18 -5.77 -5.20
CA ARG A 115 10.55 -7.15 -5.53
C ARG A 115 11.09 -7.93 -4.34
N GLN A 116 11.82 -7.29 -3.44
CA GLN A 116 12.28 -7.93 -2.20
C GLN A 116 11.10 -8.29 -1.31
N ALA A 117 10.16 -7.37 -1.11
CA ALA A 117 8.92 -7.63 -0.37
C ALA A 117 8.15 -8.83 -0.96
N ALA A 118 8.04 -8.90 -2.29
CA ALA A 118 7.40 -10.03 -2.97
C ALA A 118 8.10 -11.37 -2.69
N ARG A 119 9.44 -11.41 -2.69
CA ARG A 119 10.19 -12.63 -2.34
C ARG A 119 9.93 -13.07 -0.90
N ASN A 120 9.94 -12.11 0.02
CA ASN A 120 9.66 -12.39 1.43
C ASN A 120 8.23 -12.92 1.62
N LEU A 121 7.26 -12.26 0.97
CA LEU A 121 5.87 -12.69 0.98
C LEU A 121 5.68 -14.07 0.37
N LYS A 122 6.41 -14.43 -0.68
CA LYS A 122 6.34 -15.76 -1.29
C LYS A 122 6.65 -16.87 -0.27
N SER A 123 7.72 -16.70 0.50
CA SER A 123 8.08 -17.66 1.55
C SER A 123 7.05 -17.69 2.67
N PHE A 124 6.57 -16.53 3.10
CA PHE A 124 5.54 -16.38 4.12
C PHE A 124 4.21 -17.02 3.71
N LEU A 125 3.74 -16.78 2.49
CA LEU A 125 2.48 -17.34 1.98
C LEU A 125 2.54 -18.86 1.73
N ALA A 126 3.75 -19.40 1.56
CA ALA A 126 3.97 -20.85 1.43
C ALA A 126 4.02 -21.56 2.80
N SER A 127 4.14 -20.83 3.91
CA SER A 127 4.10 -21.39 5.27
C SER A 127 2.68 -21.76 5.66
N ASN A 128 2.54 -22.69 6.64
CA ASN A 128 1.20 -23.07 7.14
C ASN A 128 0.56 -21.90 7.90
N PRO A 129 -0.57 -21.33 7.41
CA PRO A 129 -1.23 -20.20 8.05
C PRO A 129 -1.72 -20.50 9.47
N GLU A 130 -2.21 -21.71 9.73
CA GLU A 130 -2.71 -22.12 11.04
C GLU A 130 -1.61 -22.09 12.10
N GLN A 131 -0.42 -22.57 11.76
CA GLN A 131 0.74 -22.53 12.67
C GLN A 131 1.18 -21.10 12.97
N LEU A 132 1.21 -20.23 11.94
CA LEU A 132 1.57 -18.81 12.10
C LEU A 132 0.55 -18.07 12.97
N LEU A 133 -0.73 -18.35 12.79
CA LEU A 133 -1.81 -17.74 13.58
C LEU A 133 -1.80 -18.21 15.03
N ALA A 134 -1.51 -19.48 15.30
CA ALA A 134 -1.38 -20.02 16.66
C ALA A 134 -0.22 -19.35 17.40
N GLN A 135 0.94 -19.19 16.75
CA GLN A 135 2.12 -18.53 17.34
C GLN A 135 1.89 -17.03 17.61
N ALA A 136 1.04 -16.38 16.86
CA ALA A 136 0.75 -14.96 17.04
C ALA A 136 -0.31 -14.67 18.11
N ALA A 137 -0.97 -15.71 18.65
CA ALA A 137 -1.97 -15.61 19.70
C ALA A 137 -1.38 -15.81 21.12
N GLU A 138 -0.12 -16.28 21.21
CA GLU A 138 0.67 -16.38 22.45
C GLU A 138 1.41 -15.05 22.72
#